data_88c3ced530b930ec00433929d3f33a0b
#
_entry.id   88c3ced530b930ec00433929d3f33a0b
#
_cell.length_a   1.000
_cell.length_b   1.000
_cell.length_c   1.000
_cell.angle_alpha   90.00
_cell.angle_beta   90.00
_cell.angle_gamma   90.00
#
_symmetry.space_group_name_H-M   'P 1'
#
loop_
_entity.id
_entity.type
_entity.pdbx_description
1 polymer ?
#
loop_
_entity_poly.entity_id
_entity_poly.type
_entity_poly.pdbx_seq_one_letter_code
_entity_poly.pdbx_strand_id
1 'polypeptide(L)'
;MKRHLTQSRTGVLAIILLGMMAIFVMRLFYLQIIKHSEYVSLAQASQQRHFVIPAERGKLYMMDGGTAVPVVLNQTVYTVIADPQTVKQEQRQQIVAALQEIAGGEVVSDAAKRLERTTSRYEVLARNITRTQAEKLKAKDFVGVLYQKGSIRNYPEGQLAAQVLGFVNAEGKGQYGVEGALNDRLKGRDGLLKTVADVRNVPLTLSKDNVRVEAKSGENVALSIDRNVQSYTEEALKRGIEKAGATEGSVMVMNPNNGQVLAMANYPTYNPVEYAKQKDAAVFSNATTMLPFEPGSIIKTFSMATGIDKGVVTPQTTYSNTDCTEVGDRKMCNALRGLGGTTSMQSAFNNSLNV
;
A
#
# COMPACT_ATOMS: atom_id res chain seq x y z
N MET A 1 69.15 25.75 -61.72
CA MET A 1 68.06 24.88 -62.22
C MET A 1 66.77 25.24 -61.48
N LYS A 2 65.93 26.12 -62.04
CA LYS A 2 64.59 26.46 -61.51
C LYS A 2 63.63 25.45 -62.13
N ARG A 3 63.12 24.48 -61.31
CA ARG A 3 61.99 23.62 -61.68
C ARG A 3 60.73 24.45 -61.67
N HIS A 4 60.21 24.81 -62.84
CA HIS A 4 58.81 25.27 -62.93
C HIS A 4 57.89 24.16 -62.53
N LEU A 5 57.26 24.32 -61.36
CA LEU A 5 56.10 23.51 -60.97
C LEU A 5 54.99 23.88 -61.96
N THR A 6 54.87 23.12 -63.06
CA THR A 6 53.66 23.19 -63.89
C THR A 6 52.44 22.78 -62.96
N GLN A 7 51.59 23.76 -62.70
CA GLN A 7 50.31 23.51 -62.02
C GLN A 7 49.45 22.65 -62.93
N SER A 8 49.64 21.33 -62.85
CA SER A 8 48.71 20.42 -63.49
C SER A 8 47.37 20.45 -62.67
N ARG A 9 46.26 20.46 -63.36
CA ARG A 9 44.88 20.41 -62.68
C ARG A 9 44.79 19.30 -61.64
N THR A 10 45.50 18.21 -61.88
CA THR A 10 45.66 17.09 -60.98
C THR A 10 46.42 17.41 -59.67
N GLY A 11 47.46 18.24 -59.74
CA GLY A 11 48.25 18.70 -58.61
C GLY A 11 47.42 19.62 -57.69
N VAL A 12 46.63 20.53 -58.26
CA VAL A 12 45.75 21.42 -57.56
C VAL A 12 44.66 20.60 -56.84
N LEU A 13 44.05 19.60 -57.50
CA LEU A 13 43.06 18.69 -56.90
C LEU A 13 43.66 17.89 -55.74
N ALA A 14 44.89 17.37 -55.93
CA ALA A 14 45.62 16.64 -54.90
C ALA A 14 45.87 17.50 -53.65
N ILE A 15 46.23 18.76 -53.78
CA ILE A 15 46.47 19.71 -52.70
C ILE A 15 45.12 19.99 -51.94
N ILE A 16 44.04 20.20 -52.70
CA ILE A 16 42.73 20.41 -52.11
C ILE A 16 42.27 19.17 -51.28
N LEU A 17 42.45 17.96 -51.85
CA LEU A 17 42.11 16.72 -51.17
C LEU A 17 42.96 16.49 -49.92
N LEU A 18 44.27 16.74 -49.98
CA LEU A 18 45.16 16.66 -48.81
C LEU A 18 44.80 17.71 -47.76
N GLY A 19 44.42 18.91 -48.15
CA GLY A 19 43.96 19.97 -47.26
C GLY A 19 42.64 19.57 -46.53
N MET A 20 41.68 19.03 -47.27
CA MET A 20 40.44 18.50 -46.66
C MET A 20 40.73 17.34 -45.69
N MET A 21 41.61 16.41 -46.08
CA MET A 21 42.01 15.30 -45.22
C MET A 21 42.71 15.79 -43.95
N ALA A 22 43.56 16.79 -44.02
CA ALA A 22 44.22 17.39 -42.86
C ALA A 22 43.19 18.03 -41.90
N ILE A 23 42.20 18.75 -42.44
CA ILE A 23 41.10 19.34 -41.66
C ILE A 23 40.30 18.23 -40.98
N PHE A 24 40.02 17.13 -41.69
CA PHE A 24 39.30 15.98 -41.13
C PHE A 24 40.07 15.33 -39.98
N VAL A 25 41.39 15.11 -40.17
CA VAL A 25 42.26 14.55 -39.12
C VAL A 25 42.33 15.47 -37.89
N MET A 26 42.49 16.78 -38.09
CA MET A 26 42.47 17.75 -37.00
C MET A 26 41.11 17.75 -36.28
N ARG A 27 40.02 17.65 -37.01
CA ARG A 27 38.67 17.56 -36.40
C ARG A 27 38.46 16.28 -35.61
N LEU A 28 38.93 15.14 -36.13
CA LEU A 28 38.91 13.87 -35.43
C LEU A 28 39.77 13.91 -34.16
N PHE A 29 40.99 14.49 -34.26
CA PHE A 29 41.82 14.67 -33.07
C PHE A 29 41.17 15.53 -32.01
N TYR A 30 40.54 16.65 -32.42
CA TYR A 30 39.78 17.49 -31.49
C TYR A 30 38.65 16.74 -30.78
N LEU A 31 37.86 15.98 -31.55
CA LEU A 31 36.71 15.22 -30.98
C LEU A 31 37.16 14.03 -30.12
N GLN A 32 38.19 13.28 -30.60
CA GLN A 32 38.60 12.04 -29.95
C GLN A 32 39.59 12.21 -28.81
N ILE A 33 40.36 13.30 -28.79
CA ILE A 33 41.35 13.55 -27.75
C ILE A 33 40.95 14.71 -26.86
N ILE A 34 40.68 15.90 -27.42
CA ILE A 34 40.39 17.09 -26.63
C ILE A 34 39.02 17.03 -26.00
N LYS A 35 38.01 16.60 -26.78
CA LYS A 35 36.60 16.51 -26.30
C LYS A 35 36.19 15.11 -25.84
N HIS A 36 37.12 14.17 -25.74
CA HIS A 36 36.85 12.77 -25.40
C HIS A 36 36.07 12.64 -24.11
N SER A 37 36.54 13.25 -23.02
CA SER A 37 35.92 13.14 -21.70
C SER A 37 34.50 13.72 -21.67
N GLU A 38 34.25 14.80 -22.41
CA GLU A 38 32.94 15.43 -22.52
C GLU A 38 31.95 14.52 -23.27
N TYR A 39 32.35 13.95 -24.40
CA TYR A 39 31.50 13.04 -25.19
C TYR A 39 31.28 11.71 -24.48
N VAL A 40 32.29 11.19 -23.77
CA VAL A 40 32.12 9.99 -22.91
C VAL A 40 31.12 10.24 -21.78
N SER A 41 31.22 11.39 -21.12
CA SER A 41 30.26 11.73 -20.04
C SER A 41 28.83 11.90 -20.56
N LEU A 42 28.64 12.53 -21.70
CA LEU A 42 27.35 12.68 -22.37
C LEU A 42 26.77 11.32 -22.80
N ALA A 43 27.60 10.44 -23.38
CA ALA A 43 27.19 9.08 -23.75
C ALA A 43 26.80 8.27 -22.55
N GLN A 44 27.59 8.30 -21.47
CA GLN A 44 27.27 7.62 -20.20
C GLN A 44 25.97 8.16 -19.60
N ALA A 45 25.78 9.47 -19.56
CA ALA A 45 24.55 10.08 -19.07
C ALA A 45 23.31 9.66 -19.86
N SER A 46 23.43 9.50 -21.19
CA SER A 46 22.33 9.08 -22.05
C SER A 46 22.02 7.58 -21.96
N GLN A 47 23.02 6.76 -21.67
CA GLN A 47 22.91 5.29 -21.60
C GLN A 47 22.63 4.77 -20.18
N GLN A 48 22.95 5.56 -19.14
CA GLN A 48 22.67 5.16 -17.77
C GLN A 48 21.16 5.16 -17.50
N ARG A 49 20.68 4.05 -16.98
CA ARG A 49 19.31 3.88 -16.54
C ARG A 49 19.28 3.54 -15.05
N HIS A 50 18.25 4.04 -14.41
CA HIS A 50 17.98 3.75 -13.01
C HIS A 50 16.74 2.87 -12.96
N PHE A 51 16.92 1.63 -12.51
CA PHE A 51 15.83 0.70 -12.29
C PHE A 51 15.58 0.59 -10.78
N VAL A 52 14.35 0.86 -10.35
CA VAL A 52 13.94 0.64 -8.98
C VAL A 52 13.72 -0.86 -8.78
N ILE A 53 14.35 -1.41 -7.74
CA ILE A 53 14.11 -2.79 -7.29
C ILE A 53 13.10 -2.66 -6.14
N PRO A 54 11.80 -2.97 -6.37
CA PRO A 54 10.79 -2.75 -5.35
C PRO A 54 11.03 -3.65 -4.14
N ALA A 55 10.91 -3.07 -2.94
CA ALA A 55 10.93 -3.81 -1.71
C ALA A 55 9.65 -4.65 -1.54
N GLU A 56 9.77 -5.81 -0.93
CA GLU A 56 8.59 -6.56 -0.51
C GLU A 56 8.01 -5.93 0.76
N ARG A 57 6.71 -5.63 0.74
CA ARG A 57 6.01 -5.12 1.92
C ARG A 57 5.92 -6.21 2.98
N GLY A 58 6.15 -5.89 4.26
CA GLY A 58 6.01 -6.81 5.39
C GLY A 58 4.62 -7.44 5.46
N LYS A 59 4.51 -8.66 5.94
CA LYS A 59 3.26 -9.41 6.11
C LYS A 59 2.63 -9.08 7.46
N LEU A 60 1.29 -9.20 7.56
CA LEU A 60 0.59 -9.13 8.83
C LEU A 60 0.13 -10.51 9.26
N TYR A 61 0.26 -10.76 10.55
CA TYR A 61 -0.08 -12.03 11.18
C TYR A 61 -1.09 -11.81 12.30
N MET A 62 -2.00 -12.76 12.49
CA MET A 62 -2.85 -12.89 13.66
C MET A 62 -2.49 -14.18 14.41
N MET A 63 -2.94 -14.29 15.66
CA MET A 63 -2.80 -15.51 16.42
C MET A 63 -3.89 -16.52 16.04
N ASP A 64 -3.55 -17.79 16.03
CA ASP A 64 -4.46 -18.93 15.87
C ASP A 64 -4.01 -20.01 16.86
N GLY A 65 -4.71 -20.16 17.98
CA GLY A 65 -4.33 -21.11 19.04
C GLY A 65 -2.89 -20.94 19.54
N GLY A 66 -2.37 -19.70 19.60
CA GLY A 66 -1.01 -19.41 20.04
C GLY A 66 0.05 -19.40 18.93
N THR A 67 -0.32 -19.74 17.68
CA THR A 67 0.57 -19.69 16.51
C THR A 67 0.27 -18.46 15.67
N ALA A 68 1.30 -17.75 15.21
CA ALA A 68 1.12 -16.61 14.31
C ALA A 68 0.87 -17.12 12.87
N VAL A 69 -0.30 -16.82 12.31
CA VAL A 69 -0.69 -17.16 10.93
C VAL A 69 -0.77 -15.92 10.06
N PRO A 70 -0.31 -15.95 8.81
CA PRO A 70 -0.35 -14.78 7.95
C PRO A 70 -1.78 -14.51 7.45
N VAL A 71 -2.27 -13.30 7.69
CA VAL A 71 -3.61 -12.84 7.29
C VAL A 71 -3.58 -11.74 6.23
N VAL A 72 -2.43 -11.07 6.04
CA VAL A 72 -2.21 -10.15 4.93
C VAL A 72 -0.89 -10.49 4.26
N LEU A 73 -0.96 -10.80 2.96
CA LEU A 73 0.13 -11.30 2.15
C LEU A 73 0.40 -10.38 0.96
N ASN A 74 1.54 -10.62 0.30
CA ASN A 74 1.84 -10.01 -1.00
C ASN A 74 1.58 -11.02 -2.11
N GLN A 75 0.85 -10.62 -3.11
CA GLN A 75 0.64 -11.39 -4.33
C GLN A 75 1.40 -10.75 -5.48
N THR A 76 2.27 -11.51 -6.12
CA THR A 76 2.96 -11.05 -7.33
C THR A 76 1.97 -10.93 -8.48
N VAL A 77 1.94 -9.77 -9.10
CA VAL A 77 1.16 -9.45 -10.29
C VAL A 77 2.02 -8.81 -11.35
N TYR A 78 1.48 -8.68 -12.56
CA TYR A 78 2.17 -8.04 -13.67
C TYR A 78 1.29 -6.96 -14.29
N THR A 79 1.92 -5.86 -14.69
CA THR A 79 1.33 -4.83 -15.54
C THR A 79 1.82 -5.06 -16.96
N VAL A 80 0.90 -5.14 -17.90
CA VAL A 80 1.22 -5.23 -19.33
C VAL A 80 1.31 -3.83 -19.90
N ILE A 81 2.45 -3.53 -20.49
CA ILE A 81 2.77 -2.23 -21.05
C ILE A 81 3.09 -2.41 -22.54
N ALA A 82 2.71 -1.46 -23.36
CA ALA A 82 3.12 -1.42 -24.76
C ALA A 82 3.97 -0.17 -25.04
N ASP A 83 4.92 -0.31 -25.95
CA ASP A 83 5.53 0.79 -26.70
C ASP A 83 4.85 0.89 -28.07
N PRO A 84 3.84 1.78 -28.24
CA PRO A 84 3.05 1.87 -29.48
C PRO A 84 3.87 2.21 -30.73
N GLN A 85 5.08 2.79 -30.54
CA GLN A 85 6.01 3.06 -31.66
C GLN A 85 6.65 1.78 -32.22
N THR A 86 6.81 0.78 -31.35
CA THR A 86 7.45 -0.50 -31.69
C THR A 86 6.44 -1.56 -32.10
N VAL A 87 5.19 -1.46 -31.60
CA VAL A 87 4.12 -2.40 -31.94
C VAL A 87 3.71 -2.27 -33.40
N LYS A 88 3.82 -3.37 -34.15
CA LYS A 88 3.42 -3.43 -35.56
C LYS A 88 1.89 -3.28 -35.68
N GLN A 89 1.44 -2.54 -36.67
CA GLN A 89 0.03 -2.22 -36.89
C GLN A 89 -0.83 -3.50 -37.05
N GLU A 90 -0.32 -4.51 -37.73
CA GLU A 90 -1.03 -5.78 -37.93
C GLU A 90 -1.20 -6.58 -36.63
N GLN A 91 -0.34 -6.38 -35.64
CA GLN A 91 -0.40 -7.09 -34.34
C GLN A 91 -1.33 -6.41 -33.33
N ARG A 92 -1.75 -5.17 -33.53
CA ARG A 92 -2.56 -4.41 -32.54
C ARG A 92 -3.86 -5.11 -32.18
N GLN A 93 -4.61 -5.59 -33.17
CA GLN A 93 -5.85 -6.31 -32.93
C GLN A 93 -5.60 -7.66 -32.25
N GLN A 94 -4.53 -8.36 -32.62
CA GLN A 94 -4.17 -9.63 -32.01
C GLN A 94 -3.76 -9.45 -30.53
N ILE A 95 -3.03 -8.37 -30.21
CA ILE A 95 -2.68 -8.02 -28.84
C ILE A 95 -3.93 -7.79 -28.00
N VAL A 96 -4.88 -6.97 -28.49
CA VAL A 96 -6.12 -6.69 -27.77
C VAL A 96 -6.96 -7.95 -27.57
N ALA A 97 -7.10 -8.79 -28.60
CA ALA A 97 -7.82 -10.06 -28.51
C ALA A 97 -7.17 -11.01 -27.48
N ALA A 98 -5.84 -11.17 -27.53
CA ALA A 98 -5.13 -12.00 -26.59
C ALA A 98 -5.21 -11.48 -25.14
N LEU A 99 -5.19 -10.16 -24.95
CA LEU A 99 -5.39 -9.56 -23.64
C LEU A 99 -6.79 -9.82 -23.10
N GLN A 100 -7.82 -9.66 -23.91
CA GLN A 100 -9.21 -9.94 -23.51
C GLN A 100 -9.43 -11.42 -23.18
N GLU A 101 -8.88 -12.33 -23.99
CA GLU A 101 -8.95 -13.78 -23.77
C GLU A 101 -8.24 -14.20 -22.46
N ILE A 102 -7.03 -13.68 -22.22
CA ILE A 102 -6.16 -14.19 -21.15
C ILE A 102 -6.30 -13.38 -19.85
N ALA A 103 -6.41 -12.06 -19.93
CA ALA A 103 -6.44 -11.14 -18.78
C ALA A 103 -7.88 -10.69 -18.41
N GLY A 104 -8.84 -10.78 -19.32
CA GLY A 104 -10.24 -10.50 -19.02
C GLY A 104 -10.48 -9.10 -18.46
N GLY A 105 -11.11 -9.01 -17.30
CA GLY A 105 -11.46 -7.76 -16.62
C GLY A 105 -10.30 -6.87 -16.17
N GLU A 106 -9.07 -7.38 -16.19
CA GLU A 106 -7.86 -6.63 -15.85
C GLU A 106 -7.33 -5.76 -17.01
N VAL A 107 -7.94 -5.90 -18.20
CA VAL A 107 -7.61 -5.09 -19.37
C VAL A 107 -8.22 -3.70 -19.23
N VAL A 108 -7.43 -2.66 -19.50
CA VAL A 108 -7.94 -1.28 -19.49
C VAL A 108 -8.95 -1.09 -20.62
N SER A 109 -10.04 -0.38 -20.36
CA SER A 109 -11.17 -0.23 -21.30
C SER A 109 -10.80 0.40 -22.65
N ASP A 110 -9.74 1.22 -22.68
CA ASP A 110 -9.23 1.93 -23.86
C ASP A 110 -7.94 1.31 -24.44
N ALA A 111 -7.63 0.04 -24.15
CA ALA A 111 -6.39 -0.63 -24.57
C ALA A 111 -6.13 -0.51 -26.08
N ALA A 112 -7.15 -0.67 -26.92
CA ALA A 112 -7.05 -0.51 -28.38
C ALA A 112 -6.59 0.90 -28.77
N LYS A 113 -7.22 1.93 -28.19
CA LYS A 113 -6.87 3.35 -28.45
C LYS A 113 -5.45 3.69 -27.96
N ARG A 114 -5.02 3.07 -26.86
CA ARG A 114 -3.65 3.26 -26.34
C ARG A 114 -2.61 2.74 -27.30
N LEU A 115 -2.84 1.61 -27.96
CA LEU A 115 -1.95 1.06 -28.98
C LEU A 115 -1.84 1.95 -30.23
N GLU A 116 -2.76 2.86 -30.46
CA GLU A 116 -2.74 3.81 -31.58
C GLU A 116 -1.94 5.08 -31.27
N ARG A 117 -1.59 5.34 -30.02
CA ARG A 117 -0.86 6.55 -29.56
C ARG A 117 0.62 6.47 -29.90
N THR A 118 0.98 6.56 -31.19
CA THR A 118 2.37 6.46 -31.67
C THR A 118 3.31 7.57 -31.15
N THR A 119 2.78 8.60 -30.50
CA THR A 119 3.57 9.63 -29.82
C THR A 119 4.05 9.19 -28.43
N SER A 120 3.43 8.15 -27.85
CA SER A 120 3.80 7.58 -26.56
C SER A 120 4.67 6.34 -26.74
N ARG A 121 5.59 6.11 -25.80
CA ARG A 121 6.41 4.90 -25.71
C ARG A 121 6.07 4.04 -24.50
N TYR A 122 5.07 4.45 -23.72
CA TYR A 122 4.65 3.77 -22.51
C TYR A 122 3.12 3.87 -22.36
N GLU A 123 2.42 2.79 -22.68
CA GLU A 123 1.00 2.69 -22.53
C GLU A 123 0.63 1.43 -21.76
N VAL A 124 -0.12 1.58 -20.68
CA VAL A 124 -0.59 0.44 -19.87
C VAL A 124 -1.79 -0.19 -20.55
N LEU A 125 -1.72 -1.49 -20.83
CA LEU A 125 -2.80 -2.26 -21.49
C LEU A 125 -3.60 -3.12 -20.51
N ALA A 126 -2.95 -3.69 -19.49
CA ALA A 126 -3.62 -4.45 -18.44
C ALA A 126 -2.85 -4.29 -17.12
N ARG A 127 -3.57 -4.41 -15.99
CA ARG A 127 -3.01 -4.31 -14.64
C ARG A 127 -3.31 -5.58 -13.85
N ASN A 128 -2.51 -5.84 -12.83
CA ASN A 128 -2.75 -6.89 -11.84
C ASN A 128 -2.95 -8.30 -12.41
N ILE A 129 -2.45 -8.58 -13.62
CA ILE A 129 -2.54 -9.92 -14.18
C ILE A 129 -1.67 -10.88 -13.38
N THR A 130 -2.14 -12.09 -13.21
CA THR A 130 -1.42 -13.15 -12.51
C THR A 130 -0.17 -13.59 -13.27
N ARG A 131 0.74 -14.30 -12.58
CA ARG A 131 1.93 -14.86 -13.20
C ARG A 131 1.58 -15.80 -14.38
N THR A 132 0.59 -16.66 -14.20
CA THR A 132 0.15 -17.60 -15.24
C THR A 132 -0.38 -16.87 -16.48
N GLN A 133 -1.17 -15.80 -16.30
CA GLN A 133 -1.65 -14.96 -17.39
C GLN A 133 -0.49 -14.26 -18.11
N ALA A 134 0.46 -13.71 -17.33
CA ALA A 134 1.65 -13.07 -17.90
C ALA A 134 2.51 -14.04 -18.72
N GLU A 135 2.70 -15.26 -18.24
CA GLU A 135 3.46 -16.31 -18.96
C GLU A 135 2.75 -16.71 -20.27
N LYS A 136 1.41 -16.88 -20.27
CA LYS A 136 0.63 -17.13 -21.49
C LYS A 136 0.73 -16.00 -22.52
N LEU A 137 0.69 -14.75 -22.06
CA LEU A 137 0.85 -13.59 -22.94
C LEU A 137 2.27 -13.47 -23.48
N LYS A 138 3.30 -13.74 -22.66
CA LYS A 138 4.71 -13.77 -23.10
C LYS A 138 4.96 -14.82 -24.18
N ALA A 139 4.31 -15.97 -24.09
CA ALA A 139 4.42 -17.03 -25.09
C ALA A 139 3.90 -16.64 -26.49
N LYS A 140 3.10 -15.56 -26.59
CA LYS A 140 2.64 -15.01 -27.88
C LYS A 140 3.70 -14.15 -28.58
N ASP A 141 4.78 -13.76 -27.88
CA ASP A 141 5.96 -13.03 -28.38
C ASP A 141 5.62 -11.73 -29.16
N PHE A 142 4.71 -10.93 -28.62
CA PHE A 142 4.33 -9.67 -29.24
C PHE A 142 5.45 -8.62 -29.14
N VAL A 143 5.89 -8.12 -30.28
CA VAL A 143 6.92 -7.07 -30.36
C VAL A 143 6.39 -5.77 -29.76
N GLY A 144 7.17 -5.16 -28.85
CA GLY A 144 6.80 -3.89 -28.21
C GLY A 144 5.85 -4.05 -27.02
N VAL A 145 5.54 -5.29 -26.56
CA VAL A 145 4.80 -5.55 -25.34
C VAL A 145 5.75 -5.98 -24.24
N LEU A 146 5.67 -5.30 -23.10
CA LEU A 146 6.52 -5.48 -21.94
C LEU A 146 5.69 -5.88 -20.71
N TYR A 147 6.31 -6.57 -19.75
CA TYR A 147 5.66 -7.07 -18.55
C TYR A 147 6.43 -6.58 -17.33
N GLN A 148 5.84 -5.63 -16.62
CA GLN A 148 6.41 -5.10 -15.40
C GLN A 148 5.90 -5.86 -14.19
N LYS A 149 6.80 -6.50 -13.44
CA LYS A 149 6.47 -7.17 -12.19
C LYS A 149 6.07 -6.13 -11.14
N GLY A 150 4.97 -6.40 -10.45
CA GLY A 150 4.46 -5.61 -9.32
C GLY A 150 3.99 -6.52 -8.19
N SER A 151 3.44 -5.93 -7.16
CA SER A 151 2.87 -6.62 -6.02
C SER A 151 1.60 -5.91 -5.57
N ILE A 152 0.57 -6.67 -5.23
CA ILE A 152 -0.65 -6.18 -4.58
C ILE A 152 -0.83 -6.84 -3.24
N ARG A 153 -1.60 -6.19 -2.35
CA ARG A 153 -2.00 -6.79 -1.08
C ARG A 153 -3.09 -7.82 -1.29
N ASN A 154 -2.94 -8.96 -0.66
CA ASN A 154 -3.91 -10.04 -0.63
C ASN A 154 -4.40 -10.25 0.79
N TYR A 155 -5.72 -10.30 0.96
CA TYR A 155 -6.43 -10.52 2.22
C TYR A 155 -7.24 -11.83 2.10
N PRO A 156 -6.64 -12.98 2.38
CA PRO A 156 -7.28 -14.29 2.17
C PRO A 156 -8.57 -14.46 2.98
N GLU A 157 -8.66 -13.78 4.14
CA GLU A 157 -9.82 -13.82 5.05
C GLU A 157 -10.92 -12.79 4.67
N GLY A 158 -10.76 -12.09 3.53
CA GLY A 158 -11.73 -11.11 3.04
C GLY A 158 -11.95 -9.94 4.00
N GLN A 159 -13.13 -9.86 4.63
CA GLN A 159 -13.52 -8.75 5.50
C GLN A 159 -13.03 -8.89 6.95
N LEU A 160 -12.46 -10.04 7.32
CA LEU A 160 -12.06 -10.29 8.71
C LEU A 160 -11.10 -9.21 9.21
N ALA A 161 -11.44 -8.59 10.33
CA ALA A 161 -10.68 -7.51 10.98
C ALA A 161 -10.33 -6.33 10.06
N ALA A 162 -11.16 -6.02 9.07
CA ALA A 162 -10.85 -5.02 8.05
C ALA A 162 -10.43 -3.66 8.64
N GLN A 163 -11.15 -3.16 9.65
CA GLN A 163 -10.83 -1.89 10.31
C GLN A 163 -9.56 -1.95 11.16
N VAL A 164 -9.20 -3.14 11.66
CA VAL A 164 -7.93 -3.35 12.38
C VAL A 164 -6.75 -3.40 11.42
N LEU A 165 -6.90 -4.16 10.34
CA LEU A 165 -5.83 -4.34 9.34
C LEU A 165 -5.61 -3.07 8.51
N GLY A 166 -6.67 -2.41 8.07
CA GLY A 166 -6.61 -1.36 7.07
C GLY A 166 -6.40 -1.90 5.68
N PHE A 167 -5.98 -1.06 4.75
CA PHE A 167 -5.72 -1.44 3.35
C PHE A 167 -4.53 -0.69 2.75
N VAL A 168 -4.07 -1.14 1.59
CA VAL A 168 -3.06 -0.45 0.79
C VAL A 168 -3.72 0.08 -0.47
N ASN A 169 -3.56 1.38 -0.73
CA ASN A 169 -4.13 2.04 -1.90
C ASN A 169 -3.35 1.75 -3.19
N ALA A 170 -3.85 2.26 -4.31
CA ALA A 170 -3.25 2.03 -5.63
C ALA A 170 -1.80 2.55 -5.76
N GLU A 171 -1.43 3.54 -4.95
CA GLU A 171 -0.07 4.11 -4.88
C GLU A 171 0.87 3.29 -3.97
N GLY A 172 0.40 2.17 -3.41
CA GLY A 172 1.19 1.32 -2.52
C GLY A 172 1.33 1.85 -1.09
N LYS A 173 0.54 2.87 -0.71
CA LYS A 173 0.56 3.48 0.62
C LYS A 173 -0.51 2.84 1.52
N GLY A 174 -0.11 2.42 2.70
CA GLY A 174 -1.03 1.94 3.74
C GLY A 174 -1.97 3.02 4.23
N GLN A 175 -3.25 2.65 4.39
CA GLN A 175 -4.33 3.53 4.82
C GLN A 175 -5.11 2.85 5.95
N TYR A 176 -5.46 3.61 6.97
CA TYR A 176 -6.19 3.14 8.15
C TYR A 176 -5.55 1.94 8.87
N GLY A 177 -6.06 1.56 9.99
CA GLY A 177 -5.62 0.40 10.76
C GLY A 177 -4.10 0.24 10.87
N VAL A 178 -3.64 -0.99 10.95
CA VAL A 178 -2.21 -1.35 11.06
C VAL A 178 -1.44 -0.98 9.79
N GLU A 179 -2.06 -1.15 8.60
CA GLU A 179 -1.44 -0.79 7.32
C GLU A 179 -1.11 0.69 7.25
N GLY A 180 -1.99 1.56 7.77
CA GLY A 180 -1.76 3.00 7.84
C GLY A 180 -0.78 3.38 8.94
N ALA A 181 -1.02 2.91 10.18
CA ALA A 181 -0.23 3.28 11.34
C ALA A 181 1.24 2.84 11.25
N LEU A 182 1.50 1.66 10.68
CA LEU A 182 2.83 1.08 10.53
C LEU A 182 3.35 1.11 9.09
N ASN A 183 2.79 1.99 8.24
CA ASN A 183 3.14 2.03 6.82
C ASN A 183 4.64 2.10 6.58
N ASP A 184 5.38 2.94 7.33
CA ASP A 184 6.82 3.15 7.11
C ASP A 184 7.67 1.93 7.50
N ARG A 185 7.22 1.15 8.47
CA ARG A 185 7.86 -0.13 8.84
C ARG A 185 7.53 -1.22 7.84
N LEU A 186 6.27 -1.27 7.39
CA LEU A 186 5.77 -2.30 6.49
C LEU A 186 6.28 -2.14 5.05
N LYS A 187 6.40 -0.91 4.52
CA LYS A 187 6.74 -0.67 3.10
C LYS A 187 8.14 -1.12 2.69
N GLY A 188 9.08 -1.19 3.64
CA GLY A 188 10.49 -1.45 3.35
C GLY A 188 11.19 -0.28 2.67
N ARG A 189 12.32 -0.57 2.03
CA ARG A 189 13.10 0.41 1.25
C ARG A 189 13.46 -0.19 -0.10
N ASP A 190 13.06 0.49 -1.16
CA ASP A 190 13.40 0.07 -2.51
C ASP A 190 14.90 0.08 -2.74
N GLY A 191 15.35 -0.88 -3.51
CA GLY A 191 16.70 -0.92 -4.03
C GLY A 191 16.82 -0.13 -5.33
N LEU A 192 18.04 0.04 -5.79
CA LEU A 192 18.38 0.76 -7.02
C LEU A 192 19.39 -0.04 -7.82
N LEU A 193 19.09 -0.28 -9.09
CA LEU A 193 20.06 -0.76 -10.07
C LEU A 193 20.36 0.38 -11.02
N LYS A 194 21.55 0.96 -10.88
CA LYS A 194 22.12 1.91 -11.85
C LYS A 194 22.96 1.09 -12.82
N THR A 195 22.62 1.06 -14.09
CA THR A 195 23.30 0.27 -15.11
C THR A 195 23.24 0.96 -16.45
N VAL A 196 24.16 0.58 -17.33
CA VAL A 196 24.07 0.93 -18.76
C VAL A 196 23.07 -0.04 -19.39
N ALA A 197 22.08 0.49 -20.10
CA ALA A 197 21.10 -0.32 -20.81
C ALA A 197 21.27 -0.15 -22.33
N ASP A 198 20.87 -1.21 -23.06
CA ASP A 198 20.79 -1.14 -24.52
C ASP A 198 19.59 -0.28 -24.98
N VAL A 199 19.44 -0.14 -26.30
CA VAL A 199 18.32 0.61 -26.92
C VAL A 199 16.95 0.01 -26.62
N ARG A 200 16.88 -1.23 -26.10
CA ARG A 200 15.67 -1.94 -25.66
C ARG A 200 15.45 -1.85 -24.16
N ASN A 201 16.23 -1.02 -23.45
CA ASN A 201 16.22 -0.92 -21.99
C ASN A 201 16.59 -2.22 -21.26
N VAL A 202 17.34 -3.13 -21.89
CA VAL A 202 17.86 -4.33 -21.25
C VAL A 202 19.18 -3.97 -20.55
N PRO A 203 19.30 -4.23 -19.23
CA PRO A 203 20.53 -3.97 -18.49
C PRO A 203 21.71 -4.77 -19.04
N LEU A 204 22.82 -4.12 -19.32
CA LEU A 204 24.07 -4.77 -19.71
C LEU A 204 24.80 -5.26 -18.44
N THR A 205 24.69 -6.54 -18.16
CA THR A 205 25.20 -7.19 -16.93
C THR A 205 26.73 -7.13 -16.77
N LEU A 206 27.47 -6.85 -17.83
CA LEU A 206 28.94 -6.88 -17.86
C LEU A 206 29.59 -5.49 -17.68
N SER A 207 28.82 -4.43 -17.44
CA SER A 207 29.39 -3.09 -17.21
C SER A 207 30.02 -3.00 -15.82
N LYS A 208 31.28 -2.54 -15.75
CA LYS A 208 32.00 -2.32 -14.48
C LYS A 208 31.39 -1.19 -13.63
N ASP A 209 30.53 -0.36 -14.23
CA ASP A 209 29.89 0.80 -13.60
C ASP A 209 28.49 0.50 -13.03
N ASN A 210 28.13 -0.77 -12.94
CA ASN A 210 26.85 -1.17 -12.34
C ASN A 210 26.88 -0.97 -10.84
N VAL A 211 26.05 -0.07 -10.34
CA VAL A 211 25.80 0.11 -8.91
C VAL A 211 24.46 -0.55 -8.56
N ARG A 212 24.51 -1.53 -7.70
CA ARG A 212 23.31 -2.22 -7.19
C ARG A 212 23.18 -2.00 -5.69
N VAL A 213 22.09 -1.36 -5.30
CA VAL A 213 21.65 -1.28 -3.92
C VAL A 213 20.49 -2.26 -3.77
N GLU A 214 20.66 -3.24 -2.89
CA GLU A 214 19.62 -4.24 -2.65
C GLU A 214 18.40 -3.61 -1.97
N ALA A 215 17.21 -4.07 -2.36
CA ALA A 215 15.98 -3.71 -1.67
C ALA A 215 15.95 -4.32 -0.26
N LYS A 216 15.49 -3.56 0.71
CA LYS A 216 15.26 -4.05 2.08
C LYS A 216 13.76 -4.23 2.29
N SER A 217 13.31 -5.48 2.42
CA SER A 217 11.91 -5.81 2.71
C SER A 217 11.42 -5.14 3.99
N GLY A 218 10.12 -4.85 4.03
CA GLY A 218 9.46 -4.33 5.22
C GLY A 218 9.40 -5.35 6.35
N GLU A 219 9.14 -4.86 7.55
CA GLU A 219 9.04 -5.68 8.76
C GLU A 219 7.71 -6.45 8.77
N ASN A 220 7.76 -7.72 9.13
CA ASN A 220 6.55 -8.48 9.43
C ASN A 220 6.01 -8.07 10.81
N VAL A 221 4.69 -8.00 10.95
CA VAL A 221 4.02 -7.61 12.19
C VAL A 221 3.04 -8.70 12.62
N ALA A 222 3.18 -9.18 13.85
CA ALA A 222 2.22 -10.08 14.48
C ALA A 222 1.36 -9.28 15.46
N LEU A 223 0.04 -9.41 15.32
CA LEU A 223 -0.95 -8.80 16.18
C LEU A 223 -1.32 -9.77 17.31
N SER A 224 -1.77 -9.22 18.44
CA SER A 224 -2.37 -10.03 19.52
C SER A 224 -3.78 -10.52 19.18
N ILE A 225 -4.38 -10.00 18.11
CA ILE A 225 -5.70 -10.42 17.63
C ILE A 225 -5.68 -11.92 17.33
N ASP A 226 -6.61 -12.66 17.95
CA ASP A 226 -6.81 -14.07 17.65
C ASP A 226 -7.85 -14.22 16.54
N ARG A 227 -7.49 -14.96 15.48
CA ARG A 227 -8.30 -15.12 14.28
C ARG A 227 -9.69 -15.71 14.58
N ASN A 228 -9.75 -16.70 15.46
CA ASN A 228 -11.01 -17.37 15.79
C ASN A 228 -11.87 -16.48 16.69
N VAL A 229 -11.29 -15.85 17.72
CA VAL A 229 -12.00 -14.89 18.59
C VAL A 229 -12.52 -13.72 17.75
N GLN A 230 -11.72 -13.19 16.81
CA GLN A 230 -12.14 -12.12 15.90
C GLN A 230 -13.34 -12.54 15.06
N SER A 231 -13.29 -13.72 14.43
CA SER A 231 -14.38 -14.24 13.59
C SER A 231 -15.67 -14.42 14.37
N TYR A 232 -15.60 -15.03 15.56
CA TYR A 232 -16.77 -15.20 16.44
C TYR A 232 -17.33 -13.86 16.91
N THR A 233 -16.46 -12.89 17.20
CA THR A 233 -16.87 -11.56 17.65
C THR A 233 -17.60 -10.79 16.56
N GLU A 234 -17.11 -10.84 15.32
CA GLU A 234 -17.76 -10.21 14.15
C GLU A 234 -19.14 -10.83 13.87
N GLU A 235 -19.23 -12.15 13.92
CA GLU A 235 -20.49 -12.85 13.72
C GLU A 235 -21.49 -12.55 14.86
N ALA A 236 -21.03 -12.51 16.10
CA ALA A 236 -21.88 -12.17 17.26
C ALA A 236 -22.37 -10.72 17.18
N LEU A 237 -21.48 -9.79 16.81
CA LEU A 237 -21.84 -8.39 16.60
C LEU A 237 -22.90 -8.25 15.51
N LYS A 238 -22.71 -8.88 14.35
CA LYS A 238 -23.66 -8.84 13.24
C LYS A 238 -25.04 -9.33 13.68
N ARG A 239 -25.11 -10.49 14.34
CA ARG A 239 -26.38 -11.01 14.89
C ARG A 239 -27.01 -10.06 15.92
N GLY A 240 -26.18 -9.42 16.76
CA GLY A 240 -26.64 -8.44 17.74
C GLY A 240 -27.29 -7.22 17.10
N ILE A 241 -26.63 -6.66 16.07
CA ILE A 241 -27.11 -5.52 15.29
C ILE A 241 -28.44 -5.86 14.61
N GLU A 242 -28.52 -7.00 13.92
CA GLU A 242 -29.74 -7.47 13.24
C GLU A 242 -30.90 -7.65 14.23
N LYS A 243 -30.66 -8.27 15.40
CA LYS A 243 -31.66 -8.48 16.43
C LYS A 243 -32.16 -7.18 17.08
N ALA A 244 -31.24 -6.22 17.26
CA ALA A 244 -31.55 -4.91 17.85
C ALA A 244 -32.21 -3.93 16.88
N GLY A 245 -32.14 -4.19 15.55
CA GLY A 245 -32.55 -3.24 14.53
C GLY A 245 -31.62 -2.00 14.49
N ALA A 246 -30.39 -2.16 14.96
CA ALA A 246 -29.40 -1.09 14.97
C ALA A 246 -28.70 -0.97 13.59
N THR A 247 -28.07 0.16 13.32
CA THR A 247 -27.36 0.42 12.05
C THR A 247 -25.87 0.24 12.18
N GLU A 248 -25.32 0.38 13.40
CA GLU A 248 -23.90 0.31 13.65
C GLU A 248 -23.60 -0.24 15.05
N GLY A 249 -22.40 -0.71 15.24
CA GLY A 249 -21.92 -1.17 16.53
C GLY A 249 -20.47 -1.62 16.49
N SER A 250 -19.89 -1.73 17.67
CA SER A 250 -18.51 -2.19 17.82
C SER A 250 -18.32 -3.03 19.07
N VAL A 251 -17.38 -3.96 19.03
CA VAL A 251 -17.02 -4.85 20.16
C VAL A 251 -15.51 -4.97 20.24
N MET A 252 -14.98 -4.88 21.46
CA MET A 252 -13.59 -5.21 21.77
C MET A 252 -13.53 -6.36 22.76
N VAL A 253 -12.69 -7.34 22.50
CA VAL A 253 -12.40 -8.45 23.42
C VAL A 253 -10.96 -8.31 23.90
N MET A 254 -10.78 -8.26 25.23
CA MET A 254 -9.48 -8.06 25.84
C MET A 254 -9.23 -9.12 26.92
N ASN A 255 -8.00 -9.59 27.02
CA ASN A 255 -7.57 -10.43 28.15
C ASN A 255 -7.30 -9.52 29.36
N PRO A 256 -8.06 -9.64 30.44
CA PRO A 256 -7.95 -8.76 31.63
C PRO A 256 -6.63 -8.95 32.39
N ASN A 257 -5.95 -10.10 32.22
CA ASN A 257 -4.73 -10.41 32.98
C ASN A 257 -3.49 -9.72 32.44
N ASN A 258 -3.45 -9.45 31.13
CA ASN A 258 -2.25 -8.90 30.46
C ASN A 258 -2.55 -7.74 29.51
N GLY A 259 -3.82 -7.36 29.35
CA GLY A 259 -4.25 -6.25 28.47
C GLY A 259 -4.19 -6.54 26.98
N GLN A 260 -3.89 -7.77 26.56
CA GLN A 260 -3.89 -8.12 25.13
C GLN A 260 -5.30 -8.00 24.55
N VAL A 261 -5.40 -7.28 23.43
CA VAL A 261 -6.63 -7.22 22.65
C VAL A 261 -6.69 -8.44 21.75
N LEU A 262 -7.73 -9.25 21.93
CA LEU A 262 -7.94 -10.50 21.22
C LEU A 262 -8.86 -10.35 20.01
N ALA A 263 -9.76 -9.36 20.02
CA ALA A 263 -10.62 -9.01 18.90
C ALA A 263 -11.05 -7.55 18.96
N MET A 264 -11.27 -6.95 17.78
CA MET A 264 -11.94 -5.65 17.59
C MET A 264 -12.85 -5.78 16.36
N ALA A 265 -14.14 -5.87 16.60
CA ALA A 265 -15.14 -5.97 15.54
C ALA A 265 -15.91 -4.66 15.38
N ASN A 266 -16.22 -4.31 14.16
CA ASN A 266 -17.00 -3.14 13.80
C ASN A 266 -18.08 -3.52 12.78
N TYR A 267 -19.23 -2.90 12.85
CA TYR A 267 -20.29 -3.03 11.88
C TYR A 267 -20.85 -1.64 11.54
N PRO A 268 -21.04 -1.30 10.26
CA PRO A 268 -20.70 -2.10 9.07
C PRO A 268 -19.21 -2.32 8.88
N THR A 269 -18.86 -3.35 8.11
CA THR A 269 -17.50 -3.66 7.71
C THR A 269 -17.32 -3.57 6.18
N TYR A 270 -16.11 -3.73 5.69
CA TYR A 270 -15.79 -3.63 4.26
C TYR A 270 -14.76 -4.70 3.85
N ASN A 271 -14.64 -4.94 2.54
CA ASN A 271 -13.56 -5.76 2.00
C ASN A 271 -12.35 -4.87 1.66
N PRO A 272 -11.18 -5.07 2.28
CA PRO A 272 -9.98 -4.27 2.01
C PRO A 272 -9.52 -4.28 0.55
N VAL A 273 -9.78 -5.35 -0.21
CA VAL A 273 -9.47 -5.41 -1.65
C VAL A 273 -10.38 -4.47 -2.46
N GLU A 274 -11.60 -4.23 -1.97
CA GLU A 274 -12.61 -3.44 -2.63
C GLU A 274 -12.80 -2.05 -2.01
N TYR A 275 -11.80 -1.54 -1.32
CA TYR A 275 -11.89 -0.25 -0.61
C TYR A 275 -12.39 0.90 -1.51
N ALA A 276 -12.02 0.91 -2.78
CA ALA A 276 -12.42 1.95 -3.73
C ALA A 276 -13.91 1.93 -4.08
N LYS A 277 -14.66 0.85 -3.76
CA LYS A 277 -16.11 0.76 -3.96
C LYS A 277 -16.90 1.39 -2.80
N GLN A 278 -16.26 1.70 -1.68
CA GLN A 278 -16.93 2.29 -0.52
C GLN A 278 -17.25 3.76 -0.81
N LYS A 279 -18.50 4.13 -0.51
CA LYS A 279 -19.00 5.50 -0.71
C LYS A 279 -18.71 6.40 0.49
N ASP A 280 -18.67 5.80 1.68
CA ASP A 280 -18.42 6.49 2.94
C ASP A 280 -17.10 6.04 3.54
N ALA A 281 -16.19 6.99 3.72
CA ALA A 281 -14.88 6.73 4.33
C ALA A 281 -14.95 6.41 5.82
N ALA A 282 -16.06 6.71 6.51
CA ALA A 282 -16.24 6.39 7.91
C ALA A 282 -16.15 4.88 8.18
N VAL A 283 -16.54 4.04 7.20
CA VAL A 283 -16.48 2.57 7.32
C VAL A 283 -15.05 2.04 7.52
N PHE A 284 -14.02 2.80 7.14
CA PHE A 284 -12.63 2.40 7.31
C PHE A 284 -12.12 2.60 8.74
N SER A 285 -12.78 3.47 9.52
CA SER A 285 -12.37 3.81 10.88
C SER A 285 -12.72 2.69 11.86
N ASN A 286 -11.80 2.42 12.78
CA ASN A 286 -12.06 1.47 13.87
C ASN A 286 -12.81 2.18 14.99
N ALA A 287 -14.12 1.99 15.06
CA ALA A 287 -14.98 2.63 16.04
C ALA A 287 -14.61 2.27 17.49
N THR A 288 -14.03 1.08 17.74
CA THR A 288 -13.61 0.68 19.10
C THR A 288 -12.55 1.61 19.69
N THR A 289 -11.81 2.35 18.83
CA THR A 289 -10.70 3.22 19.26
C THR A 289 -10.88 4.68 18.84
N MET A 290 -11.70 4.95 17.82
CA MET A 290 -11.81 6.29 17.21
C MET A 290 -13.13 7.00 17.53
N LEU A 291 -14.18 6.25 17.85
CA LEU A 291 -15.50 6.84 18.11
C LEU A 291 -15.66 7.17 19.59
N PRO A 292 -15.81 8.46 19.96
CA PRO A 292 -16.21 8.82 21.31
C PRO A 292 -17.68 8.41 21.54
N PHE A 293 -17.98 7.93 22.73
CA PHE A 293 -19.34 7.56 23.13
C PHE A 293 -19.60 7.97 24.57
N GLU A 294 -20.87 8.11 24.92
CA GLU A 294 -21.29 8.36 26.30
C GLU A 294 -21.33 7.02 27.07
N PRO A 295 -20.39 6.79 28.02
CA PRO A 295 -20.27 5.49 28.66
C PRO A 295 -21.41 5.17 29.61
N GLY A 296 -22.17 6.17 30.03
CA GLY A 296 -23.23 6.01 31.02
C GLY A 296 -22.72 5.40 32.31
N SER A 297 -23.49 4.50 32.88
CA SER A 297 -23.19 3.90 34.20
C SER A 297 -21.91 3.03 34.24
N ILE A 298 -21.32 2.67 33.11
CA ILE A 298 -20.06 1.93 33.08
C ILE A 298 -18.94 2.74 33.76
N ILE A 299 -18.98 4.08 33.66
CA ILE A 299 -17.99 4.96 34.30
C ILE A 299 -17.96 4.82 35.82
N LYS A 300 -19.06 4.37 36.43
CA LYS A 300 -19.16 4.18 37.90
C LYS A 300 -18.18 3.15 38.42
N THR A 301 -17.80 2.17 37.59
CA THR A 301 -16.77 1.17 37.93
C THR A 301 -15.42 1.88 38.16
N PHE A 302 -15.05 2.81 37.30
CA PHE A 302 -13.79 3.56 37.43
C PHE A 302 -13.86 4.53 38.62
N SER A 303 -14.99 5.21 38.80
CA SER A 303 -15.20 6.12 39.94
C SER A 303 -15.10 5.38 41.28
N MET A 304 -15.78 4.22 41.41
CA MET A 304 -15.75 3.41 42.62
C MET A 304 -14.35 2.83 42.87
N ALA A 305 -13.70 2.29 41.84
CA ALA A 305 -12.35 1.76 41.95
C ALA A 305 -11.35 2.85 42.42
N THR A 306 -11.44 4.05 41.85
CA THR A 306 -10.61 5.21 42.26
C THR A 306 -10.89 5.59 43.72
N GLY A 307 -12.17 5.63 44.13
CA GLY A 307 -12.56 5.95 45.53
C GLY A 307 -11.98 4.94 46.53
N ILE A 308 -12.00 3.66 46.19
CA ILE A 308 -11.43 2.59 47.03
C ILE A 308 -9.90 2.66 47.05
N ASP A 309 -9.27 2.84 45.90
CA ASP A 309 -7.80 2.94 45.79
C ASP A 309 -7.25 4.12 46.61
N LYS A 310 -7.96 5.25 46.60
CA LYS A 310 -7.58 6.44 47.40
C LYS A 310 -8.02 6.33 48.88
N GLY A 311 -8.66 5.27 49.28
CA GLY A 311 -9.09 5.06 50.64
C GLY A 311 -10.19 6.02 51.14
N VAL A 312 -10.88 6.74 50.22
CA VAL A 312 -11.95 7.71 50.58
C VAL A 312 -13.30 7.02 50.78
N VAL A 313 -13.50 5.84 50.23
CA VAL A 313 -14.68 5.01 50.43
C VAL A 313 -14.32 3.53 50.56
N THR A 314 -15.17 2.78 51.20
CA THR A 314 -15.18 1.31 51.26
C THR A 314 -16.52 0.81 50.77
N PRO A 315 -16.72 -0.46 50.45
CA PRO A 315 -18.04 -1.02 50.12
C PRO A 315 -19.06 -0.77 51.18
N GLN A 316 -18.66 -0.66 52.44
CA GLN A 316 -19.52 -0.47 53.62
C GLN A 316 -19.77 1.01 53.98
N THR A 317 -19.00 1.95 53.37
CA THR A 317 -19.24 3.38 53.56
C THR A 317 -20.67 3.72 53.19
N THR A 318 -21.40 4.41 54.07
CA THR A 318 -22.80 4.78 53.87
C THR A 318 -22.95 6.27 53.51
N TYR A 319 -23.99 6.59 52.78
CA TYR A 319 -24.41 7.96 52.47
C TYR A 319 -25.94 8.05 52.43
N SER A 320 -26.47 9.28 52.42
CA SER A 320 -27.91 9.51 52.30
C SER A 320 -28.30 9.63 50.83
N ASN A 321 -29.00 8.66 50.32
CA ASN A 321 -29.56 8.67 48.97
C ASN A 321 -30.94 9.37 49.01
N THR A 322 -31.07 10.42 48.19
CA THR A 322 -32.29 11.24 48.10
C THR A 322 -33.15 10.91 46.88
N ASP A 323 -32.83 9.85 46.13
CA ASP A 323 -33.41 9.47 44.83
C ASP A 323 -33.22 10.52 43.73
N CYS A 324 -33.17 11.80 44.06
CA CYS A 324 -32.91 12.90 43.16
C CYS A 324 -32.07 13.97 43.88
N THR A 325 -31.14 14.59 43.16
CA THR A 325 -30.37 15.75 43.64
C THR A 325 -30.26 16.79 42.54
N GLU A 326 -30.01 18.05 42.90
CA GLU A 326 -29.72 19.10 41.94
C GLU A 326 -28.22 19.30 41.84
N VAL A 327 -27.71 19.28 40.59
CA VAL A 327 -26.30 19.49 40.27
C VAL A 327 -26.24 20.58 39.23
N GLY A 328 -25.83 21.79 39.67
CA GLY A 328 -25.89 23.00 38.84
C GLY A 328 -27.35 23.32 38.49
N ASP A 329 -27.64 23.41 37.20
CA ASP A 329 -28.97 23.71 36.63
C ASP A 329 -29.81 22.44 36.31
N ARG A 330 -29.30 21.25 36.63
CA ARG A 330 -29.94 20.00 36.28
C ARG A 330 -30.32 19.18 37.48
N LYS A 331 -31.53 18.59 37.41
CA LYS A 331 -32.01 17.59 38.37
C LYS A 331 -31.58 16.21 37.90
N MET A 332 -30.72 15.56 38.68
CA MET A 332 -30.29 14.18 38.46
C MET A 332 -31.07 13.26 39.37
N CYS A 333 -31.56 12.15 38.82
CA CYS A 333 -32.37 11.17 39.58
C CYS A 333 -31.87 9.74 39.33
N ASN A 334 -32.08 8.89 40.28
CA ASN A 334 -31.92 7.43 40.11
C ASN A 334 -32.94 6.90 39.10
N ALA A 335 -32.54 5.91 38.28
CA ALA A 335 -33.45 5.21 37.39
C ALA A 335 -34.48 4.38 38.19
N LEU A 336 -33.98 3.69 39.22
CA LEU A 336 -34.82 3.02 40.22
C LEU A 336 -35.09 4.01 41.36
N ARG A 337 -36.35 4.33 41.56
CA ARG A 337 -36.80 5.23 42.64
C ARG A 337 -37.33 4.45 43.83
N GLY A 338 -37.40 5.12 44.98
CA GLY A 338 -37.86 4.48 46.22
C GLY A 338 -36.78 3.75 46.96
N LEU A 339 -35.52 3.99 46.59
CA LEU A 339 -34.36 3.48 47.31
C LEU A 339 -33.72 4.57 48.20
N GLY A 340 -34.49 5.62 48.48
CA GLY A 340 -34.05 6.72 49.33
C GLY A 340 -33.72 6.31 50.75
N GLY A 341 -32.91 7.09 51.45
CA GLY A 341 -32.46 6.83 52.82
C GLY A 341 -30.98 6.44 52.87
N THR A 342 -30.56 5.92 54.03
CA THR A 342 -29.15 5.51 54.22
C THR A 342 -28.84 4.26 53.39
N THR A 343 -27.89 4.39 52.45
CA THR A 343 -27.48 3.28 51.60
C THR A 343 -25.94 3.13 51.62
N SER A 344 -25.45 1.92 51.40
CA SER A 344 -23.98 1.67 51.28
C SER A 344 -23.47 1.87 49.86
N MET A 345 -22.17 2.12 49.70
CA MET A 345 -21.51 2.18 48.40
C MET A 345 -21.68 0.90 47.61
N GLN A 346 -21.68 -0.27 48.29
CA GLN A 346 -21.96 -1.57 47.66
C GLN A 346 -23.38 -1.59 47.07
N SER A 347 -24.38 -1.14 47.85
CA SER A 347 -25.77 -1.09 47.39
C SER A 347 -25.95 -0.06 46.26
N ALA A 348 -25.32 1.09 46.36
CA ALA A 348 -25.33 2.11 45.33
C ALA A 348 -24.77 1.59 44.01
N PHE A 349 -23.64 0.86 44.05
CA PHE A 349 -23.02 0.25 42.89
C PHE A 349 -23.90 -0.87 42.29
N ASN A 350 -24.42 -1.77 43.12
CA ASN A 350 -25.28 -2.89 42.68
C ASN A 350 -26.55 -2.40 41.97
N ASN A 351 -27.14 -1.31 42.46
CA ASN A 351 -28.35 -0.73 41.88
C ASN A 351 -28.08 0.40 40.89
N SER A 352 -26.81 0.64 40.57
CA SER A 352 -26.39 1.70 39.62
C SER A 352 -27.02 3.07 39.96
N LEU A 353 -27.05 3.46 41.26
CA LEU A 353 -27.60 4.73 41.67
C LEU A 353 -26.81 5.90 41.09
N ASN A 354 -27.51 6.97 40.73
CA ASN A 354 -26.91 8.21 40.14
C ASN A 354 -26.71 9.30 41.22
N VAL A 355 -27.33 9.13 42.37
CA VAL A 355 -27.34 10.06 43.46
C VAL A 355 -26.85 9.41 44.71
#